data_9574b3c8904292c350972d910c596e33
#
_entry.id   9574b3c8904292c350972d910c596e33
#
_cell.length_a   1.000
_cell.length_b   1.000
_cell.length_c   1.000
_cell.angle_alpha   90.00
_cell.angle_beta   90.00
_cell.angle_gamma   90.00
#
_symmetry.space_group_name_H-M   'P 1'
#
loop_
_entity.id
_entity.type
_entity.pdbx_description
1 polymer ?
#
loop_
_entity_poly.entity_id
_entity_poly.type
_entity_poly.pdbx_seq_one_letter_code
_entity_poly.pdbx_strand_id
1 'polypeptide(L)'
;DGWGGVVSEAFREHAFKPFTKATGIKVIDGEFGGMDSYLTRVKASYPPGGEFNIAHLSAVFDYARYVELGFSSVLDESKIPNLKNVMVSMIKPLREITKGTLSAVPYDLGQTGIAYNTKHISKEKAEKLGASLLWDKDLKGKLGSWGGDHRTNMWYAALHTGQSPNNMTDLKAIWAALREQRGLMKKYWSSGAELMSLLANGEIFATVAWSGRVAALQQEGHPIGYLSPKGTYSWMEYLFVLKGTDLEVAQQLLNFMLEPAAAIAVSEGQNYPPSLDPTKVKLTEKIMKMPAFDPTGKLEGYLFANPAYWNANQVEWTEKWDRIKAGS
;
A
#
# COMPACT_ATOMS: atom_id res chain seq x y z
N ASP A 1 -6.72 -12.59 4.68
CA ASP A 1 -6.09 -12.59 3.34
C ASP A 1 -5.09 -11.44 3.22
N GLY A 2 -4.09 -11.60 2.34
CA GLY A 2 -3.03 -10.63 2.08
C GLY A 2 -2.68 -10.52 0.59
N TRP A 3 -1.63 -9.73 0.28
CA TRP A 3 -1.23 -9.38 -1.09
C TRP A 3 -0.50 -10.50 -1.87
N GLY A 4 -0.27 -11.65 -1.25
CA GLY A 4 0.45 -12.76 -1.87
C GLY A 4 1.96 -12.55 -2.00
N GLY A 5 2.63 -13.54 -2.59
CA GLY A 5 4.07 -13.56 -2.85
C GLY A 5 4.89 -13.29 -1.59
N VAL A 6 5.98 -12.53 -1.74
CA VAL A 6 6.93 -12.25 -0.65
C VAL A 6 6.29 -11.59 0.58
N VAL A 7 5.17 -10.87 0.42
CA VAL A 7 4.44 -10.29 1.57
C VAL A 7 3.82 -11.40 2.39
N SER A 8 3.01 -12.26 1.77
CA SER A 8 2.38 -13.38 2.47
C SER A 8 3.40 -14.36 3.05
N GLU A 9 4.51 -14.60 2.34
CA GLU A 9 5.62 -15.43 2.85
C GLU A 9 6.24 -14.81 4.10
N ALA A 10 6.51 -13.51 4.11
CA ALA A 10 7.07 -12.83 5.28
C ALA A 10 6.15 -12.96 6.51
N PHE A 11 4.84 -12.80 6.32
CA PHE A 11 3.87 -13.01 7.40
C PHE A 11 3.83 -14.47 7.89
N ARG A 12 3.80 -15.44 6.97
CA ARG A 12 3.79 -16.86 7.33
C ARG A 12 5.03 -17.24 8.14
N GLU A 13 6.22 -16.85 7.66
CA GLU A 13 7.48 -17.28 8.26
C GLU A 13 7.78 -16.54 9.57
N HIS A 14 7.50 -15.25 9.64
CA HIS A 14 7.98 -14.41 10.73
C HIS A 14 6.88 -14.00 11.74
N ALA A 15 5.61 -14.24 11.43
CA ALA A 15 4.50 -13.97 12.34
C ALA A 15 3.61 -15.21 12.57
N PHE A 16 3.00 -15.78 11.54
CA PHE A 16 1.95 -16.79 11.72
C PHE A 16 2.47 -18.12 12.26
N LYS A 17 3.57 -18.65 11.70
CA LYS A 17 4.20 -19.89 12.22
C LYS A 17 4.74 -19.71 13.64
N PRO A 18 5.50 -18.64 13.97
CA PRO A 18 5.93 -18.38 15.34
C PRO A 18 4.77 -18.21 16.32
N PHE A 19 3.71 -17.49 15.93
CA PHE A 19 2.51 -17.33 16.76
C PHE A 19 1.84 -18.67 17.03
N THR A 20 1.62 -19.49 15.99
CA THR A 20 1.03 -20.82 16.14
C THR A 20 1.88 -21.71 17.04
N LYS A 21 3.21 -21.64 16.90
CA LYS A 21 4.13 -22.40 17.77
C LYS A 21 4.04 -21.98 19.24
N ALA A 22 3.86 -20.68 19.48
CA ALA A 22 3.80 -20.14 20.85
C ALA A 22 2.44 -20.38 21.53
N THR A 23 1.34 -20.37 20.77
CA THR A 23 -0.02 -20.37 21.33
C THR A 23 -0.84 -21.62 21.05
N GLY A 24 -0.45 -22.42 20.06
CA GLY A 24 -1.26 -23.51 19.51
C GLY A 24 -2.38 -23.04 18.57
N ILE A 25 -2.61 -21.74 18.42
CA ILE A 25 -3.66 -21.18 17.58
C ILE A 25 -3.18 -21.16 16.12
N LYS A 26 -3.92 -21.86 15.25
CA LYS A 26 -3.59 -21.90 13.82
C LYS A 26 -4.08 -20.65 13.10
N VAL A 27 -3.21 -20.00 12.36
CA VAL A 27 -3.57 -18.93 11.41
C VAL A 27 -3.75 -19.55 10.02
N ILE A 28 -4.90 -19.29 9.40
CA ILE A 28 -5.22 -19.67 8.02
C ILE A 28 -5.19 -18.40 7.21
N ASP A 29 -4.32 -18.32 6.22
CA ASP A 29 -4.19 -17.16 5.36
C ASP A 29 -4.49 -17.51 3.90
N GLY A 30 -4.94 -16.51 3.15
CA GLY A 30 -5.20 -16.57 1.72
C GLY A 30 -4.72 -15.30 1.04
N GLU A 31 -4.98 -15.20 -0.25
CA GLU A 31 -4.54 -14.09 -1.08
C GLU A 31 -5.72 -13.39 -1.76
N PHE A 32 -5.55 -12.10 -2.07
CA PHE A 32 -6.52 -11.34 -2.85
C PHE A 32 -5.80 -10.56 -3.97
N GLY A 33 -6.54 -10.29 -5.07
CA GLY A 33 -6.00 -9.58 -6.23
C GLY A 33 -6.23 -8.06 -6.22
N GLY A 34 -6.90 -7.53 -5.19
CA GLY A 34 -7.18 -6.10 -5.07
C GLY A 34 -8.26 -5.79 -4.04
N MET A 35 -8.27 -4.57 -3.52
CA MET A 35 -9.14 -4.16 -2.41
C MET A 35 -10.64 -4.22 -2.73
N ASP A 36 -11.06 -3.84 -3.94
CA ASP A 36 -12.48 -3.84 -4.29
C ASP A 36 -13.04 -5.26 -4.46
N SER A 37 -12.26 -6.17 -5.08
CA SER A 37 -12.64 -7.59 -5.19
C SER A 37 -12.62 -8.26 -3.81
N TYR A 38 -11.68 -7.91 -2.96
CA TYR A 38 -11.61 -8.40 -1.58
C TYR A 38 -12.80 -7.94 -0.76
N LEU A 39 -13.17 -6.65 -0.81
CA LEU A 39 -14.38 -6.15 -0.14
C LEU A 39 -15.64 -6.88 -0.61
N THR A 40 -15.74 -7.21 -1.90
CA THR A 40 -16.88 -7.98 -2.44
C THR A 40 -16.94 -9.38 -1.81
N ARG A 41 -15.81 -10.07 -1.67
CA ARG A 41 -15.74 -11.37 -0.98
C ARG A 41 -16.12 -11.26 0.50
N VAL A 42 -15.58 -10.26 1.20
CA VAL A 42 -15.91 -10.02 2.61
C VAL A 42 -17.41 -9.76 2.78
N LYS A 43 -18.03 -8.94 1.91
CA LYS A 43 -19.49 -8.72 1.92
C LYS A 43 -20.29 -9.99 1.69
N ALA A 44 -19.86 -10.85 0.78
CA ALA A 44 -20.54 -12.10 0.48
C ALA A 44 -20.48 -13.12 1.63
N SER A 45 -19.40 -13.10 2.41
CA SER A 45 -19.22 -13.97 3.57
C SER A 45 -19.80 -13.39 4.88
N TYR A 46 -20.32 -12.14 4.84
CA TYR A 46 -20.94 -11.49 5.99
C TYR A 46 -22.41 -11.96 6.13
N PRO A 47 -22.96 -12.31 7.28
CA PRO A 47 -22.74 -11.78 8.62
C PRO A 47 -21.63 -12.48 9.42
N PRO A 48 -21.35 -11.92 10.65
CA PRO A 48 -20.23 -12.30 11.53
C PRO A 48 -20.16 -13.81 11.79
N GLY A 49 -18.94 -14.34 11.81
CA GLY A 49 -18.65 -15.77 11.87
C GLY A 49 -18.41 -16.39 10.49
N GLY A 50 -18.37 -15.56 9.43
CA GLY A 50 -18.05 -15.96 8.08
C GLY A 50 -16.57 -16.36 7.89
N GLU A 51 -16.15 -16.43 6.63
CA GLU A 51 -14.84 -16.93 6.19
C GLU A 51 -13.66 -16.09 6.74
N PHE A 52 -13.87 -14.78 6.98
CA PHE A 52 -12.79 -13.87 7.35
C PHE A 52 -12.94 -13.35 8.78
N ASN A 53 -11.84 -13.42 9.55
CA ASN A 53 -11.74 -12.85 10.90
C ASN A 53 -10.98 -11.52 10.90
N ILE A 54 -9.85 -11.46 10.18
CA ILE A 54 -8.99 -10.29 10.06
C ILE A 54 -8.85 -9.96 8.59
N ALA A 55 -9.20 -8.73 8.23
CA ALA A 55 -9.03 -8.18 6.90
C ALA A 55 -7.74 -7.34 6.82
N HIS A 56 -6.98 -7.57 5.77
CA HIS A 56 -5.84 -6.73 5.42
C HIS A 56 -6.35 -5.53 4.62
N LEU A 57 -6.11 -4.30 5.09
CA LEU A 57 -6.54 -3.07 4.43
C LEU A 57 -5.33 -2.22 4.07
N SER A 58 -5.32 -1.63 2.88
CA SER A 58 -4.15 -0.95 2.33
C SER A 58 -4.17 0.58 2.47
N ALA A 59 -5.21 1.16 3.02
CA ALA A 59 -5.24 2.61 3.23
C ALA A 59 -6.32 3.03 4.23
N VAL A 60 -6.20 4.25 4.73
CA VAL A 60 -7.17 4.86 5.66
C VAL A 60 -8.59 4.91 5.06
N PHE A 61 -8.72 5.11 3.75
CA PHE A 61 -10.01 5.14 3.10
C PHE A 61 -10.67 3.74 3.02
N ASP A 62 -9.91 2.65 2.90
CA ASP A 62 -10.45 1.30 3.01
C ASP A 62 -10.95 1.03 4.43
N TYR A 63 -10.17 1.46 5.44
CA TYR A 63 -10.61 1.40 6.83
C TYR A 63 -11.93 2.14 7.04
N ALA A 64 -12.07 3.36 6.53
CA ALA A 64 -13.30 4.14 6.61
C ALA A 64 -14.49 3.40 5.98
N ARG A 65 -14.32 2.82 4.78
CA ARG A 65 -15.37 2.03 4.11
C ARG A 65 -15.84 0.83 4.94
N TYR A 66 -14.91 0.09 5.56
CA TYR A 66 -15.27 -1.07 6.38
C TYR A 66 -15.99 -0.64 7.68
N VAL A 67 -15.61 0.50 8.28
CA VAL A 67 -16.30 1.08 9.44
C VAL A 67 -17.70 1.54 9.05
N GLU A 68 -17.88 2.25 7.94
CA GLU A 68 -19.18 2.71 7.42
C GLU A 68 -20.12 1.55 7.10
N LEU A 69 -19.60 0.43 6.64
CA LEU A 69 -20.39 -0.79 6.39
C LEU A 69 -20.77 -1.54 7.67
N GLY A 70 -20.32 -1.09 8.84
CA GLY A 70 -20.60 -1.73 10.12
C GLY A 70 -19.84 -3.04 10.36
N PHE A 71 -18.71 -3.25 9.66
CA PHE A 71 -17.91 -4.48 9.75
C PHE A 71 -16.91 -4.46 10.92
N SER A 72 -16.82 -3.36 11.65
CA SER A 72 -15.81 -3.15 12.69
C SER A 72 -16.14 -3.86 14.01
N SER A 73 -15.11 -4.46 14.62
CA SER A 73 -15.07 -4.79 16.04
C SER A 73 -14.23 -3.74 16.76
N VAL A 74 -14.67 -3.32 17.95
CA VAL A 74 -13.88 -2.41 18.80
C VAL A 74 -12.84 -3.24 19.57
N LEU A 75 -11.57 -2.86 19.45
CA LEU A 75 -10.46 -3.51 20.14
C LEU A 75 -10.36 -3.05 21.59
N ASP A 76 -10.08 -3.99 22.49
CA ASP A 76 -9.61 -3.71 23.85
C ASP A 76 -8.08 -3.51 23.82
N GLU A 77 -7.65 -2.26 23.83
CA GLU A 77 -6.23 -1.91 23.73
C GLU A 77 -5.38 -2.43 24.91
N SER A 78 -5.99 -2.72 26.05
CA SER A 78 -5.30 -3.34 27.18
C SER A 78 -4.81 -4.75 26.84
N LYS A 79 -5.42 -5.40 25.85
CA LYS A 79 -5.03 -6.71 25.32
C LYS A 79 -3.96 -6.64 24.23
N ILE A 80 -3.59 -5.44 23.82
CA ILE A 80 -2.59 -5.18 22.77
C ILE A 80 -1.48 -4.27 23.30
N PRO A 81 -0.74 -4.65 24.36
CA PRO A 81 0.26 -3.79 25.02
C PRO A 81 1.39 -3.35 24.08
N ASN A 82 1.68 -4.07 23.00
CA ASN A 82 2.67 -3.67 22.00
C ASN A 82 2.23 -2.49 21.12
N LEU A 83 0.96 -2.08 21.17
CA LEU A 83 0.47 -0.88 20.49
C LEU A 83 1.24 0.39 20.92
N LYS A 84 1.83 0.41 22.13
CA LYS A 84 2.71 1.49 22.62
C LYS A 84 3.95 1.71 21.76
N ASN A 85 4.36 0.69 21.02
CA ASN A 85 5.54 0.71 20.14
C ASN A 85 5.22 1.28 18.74
N VAL A 86 3.95 1.46 18.41
CA VAL A 86 3.49 1.91 17.09
C VAL A 86 3.55 3.43 17.00
N MET A 87 3.87 3.94 15.82
CA MET A 87 3.86 5.38 15.51
C MET A 87 2.46 5.96 15.72
N VAL A 88 2.37 7.01 16.54
CA VAL A 88 1.09 7.70 16.80
C VAL A 88 0.51 8.28 15.51
N SER A 89 1.35 8.70 14.57
CA SER A 89 0.96 9.20 13.25
C SER A 89 0.16 8.18 12.42
N MET A 90 0.36 6.88 12.63
CA MET A 90 -0.39 5.81 11.95
C MET A 90 -1.69 5.45 12.67
N ILE A 91 -1.76 5.66 13.98
CA ILE A 91 -2.95 5.35 14.81
C ILE A 91 -3.99 6.48 14.74
N LYS A 92 -3.52 7.73 14.76
CA LYS A 92 -4.38 8.92 14.83
C LYS A 92 -5.48 8.94 13.76
N PRO A 93 -5.21 8.70 12.47
CA PRO A 93 -6.24 8.70 11.43
C PRO A 93 -7.33 7.63 11.65
N LEU A 94 -6.97 6.48 12.23
CA LEU A 94 -7.93 5.43 12.54
C LEU A 94 -8.90 5.87 13.63
N ARG A 95 -8.37 6.48 14.71
CA ARG A 95 -9.17 7.01 15.81
C ARG A 95 -10.09 8.14 15.39
N GLU A 96 -9.67 8.98 14.47
CA GLU A 96 -10.52 10.07 13.94
C GLU A 96 -11.78 9.51 13.24
N ILE A 97 -11.63 8.42 12.47
CA ILE A 97 -12.75 7.75 11.80
C ILE A 97 -13.69 7.09 12.80
N THR A 98 -13.17 6.44 13.82
CA THR A 98 -13.95 5.67 14.82
C THR A 98 -14.26 6.44 16.10
N LYS A 99 -14.05 7.76 16.11
CA LYS A 99 -14.32 8.66 17.24
C LYS A 99 -13.63 8.22 18.54
N GLY A 100 -12.37 7.81 18.44
CA GLY A 100 -11.49 7.52 19.56
C GLY A 100 -11.19 6.05 19.81
N THR A 101 -11.95 5.10 19.25
CA THR A 101 -11.69 3.67 19.37
C THR A 101 -10.74 3.17 18.27
N LEU A 102 -10.37 1.88 18.30
CA LEU A 102 -9.64 1.21 17.23
C LEU A 102 -10.38 -0.07 16.82
N SER A 103 -10.35 -0.38 15.54
CA SER A 103 -10.83 -1.65 14.98
C SER A 103 -9.76 -2.33 14.13
N ALA A 104 -8.58 -1.74 14.06
CA ALA A 104 -7.42 -2.26 13.36
C ALA A 104 -6.13 -1.82 14.04
N VAL A 105 -5.04 -2.50 13.73
CA VAL A 105 -3.68 -2.05 14.05
C VAL A 105 -2.90 -1.83 12.75
N PRO A 106 -2.11 -0.75 12.63
CA PRO A 106 -1.20 -0.57 11.51
C PRO A 106 0.00 -1.51 11.68
N TYR A 107 0.54 -2.04 10.56
CA TYR A 107 1.72 -2.91 10.63
C TYR A 107 2.87 -2.47 9.73
N ASP A 108 2.60 -1.80 8.61
CA ASP A 108 3.65 -1.24 7.76
C ASP A 108 3.18 0.04 7.03
N LEU A 109 4.12 0.63 6.33
CA LEU A 109 3.87 1.76 5.44
C LEU A 109 4.74 1.63 4.18
N GLY A 110 4.27 2.25 3.10
CA GLY A 110 5.00 2.28 1.86
C GLY A 110 4.64 3.48 0.99
N GLN A 111 5.32 3.55 -0.14
CA GLN A 111 5.05 4.54 -1.16
C GLN A 111 4.91 3.87 -2.52
N THR A 112 4.01 4.41 -3.32
CA THR A 112 3.94 4.13 -4.74
C THR A 112 4.67 5.27 -5.44
N GLY A 113 5.95 5.07 -5.71
CA GLY A 113 6.80 6.02 -6.43
C GLY A 113 6.95 5.64 -7.90
N ILE A 114 8.05 6.03 -8.51
CA ILE A 114 8.37 5.71 -9.91
C ILE A 114 9.66 4.90 -9.93
N ALA A 115 9.58 3.66 -10.43
CA ALA A 115 10.74 2.86 -10.77
C ALA A 115 11.21 3.18 -12.17
N TYR A 116 12.52 3.22 -12.38
CA TYR A 116 13.09 3.42 -13.70
C TYR A 116 14.37 2.60 -13.90
N ASN A 117 14.60 2.15 -15.12
CA ASN A 117 15.80 1.39 -15.49
C ASN A 117 16.99 2.36 -15.70
N THR A 118 17.99 2.27 -14.83
CA THR A 118 19.15 3.16 -14.82
C THR A 118 20.09 3.01 -16.02
N LYS A 119 19.95 1.93 -16.81
CA LYS A 119 20.67 1.78 -18.08
C LYS A 119 20.10 2.64 -19.22
N HIS A 120 18.84 3.07 -19.09
CA HIS A 120 18.13 3.81 -20.14
C HIS A 120 17.73 5.21 -19.73
N ILE A 121 17.59 5.46 -18.42
CA ILE A 121 17.15 6.74 -17.86
C ILE A 121 18.15 7.15 -16.79
N SER A 122 18.81 8.29 -16.96
CA SER A 122 19.73 8.80 -15.94
C SER A 122 18.95 9.31 -14.73
N LYS A 123 19.61 9.31 -13.57
CA LYS A 123 19.03 9.85 -12.33
C LYS A 123 18.62 11.31 -12.49
N GLU A 124 19.47 12.11 -13.13
CA GLU A 124 19.23 13.53 -13.40
C GLU A 124 17.98 13.75 -14.28
N LYS A 125 17.80 12.92 -15.33
CA LYS A 125 16.59 12.96 -16.17
C LYS A 125 15.36 12.62 -15.35
N ALA A 126 15.42 11.54 -14.54
CA ALA A 126 14.32 11.10 -13.70
C ALA A 126 13.92 12.18 -12.67
N GLU A 127 14.88 12.75 -11.97
CA GLU A 127 14.66 13.82 -10.97
C GLU A 127 14.10 15.10 -11.60
N LYS A 128 14.63 15.50 -12.76
CA LYS A 128 14.17 16.67 -13.50
C LYS A 128 12.72 16.56 -13.95
N LEU A 129 12.31 15.39 -14.44
CA LEU A 129 10.95 15.16 -14.94
C LEU A 129 9.96 14.87 -13.80
N GLY A 130 10.43 14.29 -12.69
CA GLY A 130 9.56 13.93 -11.57
C GLY A 130 8.38 13.05 -12.03
N ALA A 131 7.15 13.41 -11.68
CA ALA A 131 5.95 12.69 -12.09
C ALA A 131 5.79 12.66 -13.62
N SER A 132 6.27 13.68 -14.34
CA SER A 132 6.16 13.77 -15.80
C SER A 132 7.01 12.74 -16.54
N LEU A 133 7.89 12.00 -15.85
CA LEU A 133 8.62 10.88 -16.46
C LEU A 133 7.66 9.81 -17.05
N LEU A 134 6.46 9.66 -16.46
CA LEU A 134 5.42 8.74 -16.94
C LEU A 134 4.68 9.25 -18.20
N TRP A 135 4.99 10.45 -18.66
CA TRP A 135 4.51 11.09 -19.90
C TRP A 135 5.64 11.40 -20.90
N ASP A 136 6.84 10.89 -20.64
CA ASP A 136 7.98 11.10 -21.56
C ASP A 136 7.75 10.36 -22.87
N LYS A 137 7.59 11.12 -23.95
CA LYS A 137 7.33 10.58 -25.31
C LYS A 137 8.48 9.76 -25.87
N ASP A 138 9.70 10.02 -25.41
CA ASP A 138 10.88 9.23 -25.79
C ASP A 138 10.81 7.79 -25.26
N LEU A 139 9.96 7.56 -24.24
CA LEU A 139 9.73 6.26 -23.63
C LEU A 139 8.48 5.55 -24.15
N LYS A 140 7.89 6.00 -25.27
CA LYS A 140 6.70 5.36 -25.85
C LYS A 140 6.91 3.87 -26.08
N GLY A 141 5.99 3.05 -25.56
CA GLY A 141 6.06 1.58 -25.63
C GLY A 141 7.03 0.98 -24.61
N LYS A 142 7.60 1.80 -23.71
CA LYS A 142 8.49 1.39 -22.60
C LYS A 142 8.01 1.87 -21.24
N LEU A 143 6.79 2.37 -21.15
CA LEU A 143 6.17 2.77 -19.90
C LEU A 143 5.19 1.72 -19.40
N GLY A 144 5.07 1.60 -18.10
CA GLY A 144 4.08 0.80 -17.41
C GLY A 144 3.32 1.60 -16.36
N SER A 145 2.17 1.08 -15.92
CA SER A 145 1.47 1.60 -14.75
C SER A 145 0.63 0.52 -14.07
N TRP A 146 0.13 0.81 -12.87
CA TRP A 146 -0.77 -0.06 -12.15
C TRP A 146 -2.15 -0.11 -12.82
N GLY A 147 -2.62 -1.32 -13.12
CA GLY A 147 -3.91 -1.56 -13.78
C GLY A 147 -5.06 -1.88 -12.83
N GLY A 148 -4.80 -2.04 -11.54
CA GLY A 148 -5.78 -2.53 -10.57
C GLY A 148 -6.78 -1.48 -10.07
N ASP A 149 -6.43 -0.20 -10.10
CA ASP A 149 -7.34 0.89 -9.73
C ASP A 149 -7.01 2.21 -10.44
N HIS A 150 -7.98 3.13 -10.41
CA HIS A 150 -7.84 4.47 -10.98
C HIS A 150 -6.95 5.39 -10.13
N ARG A 151 -6.85 5.14 -8.83
CA ARG A 151 -6.31 6.05 -7.82
C ARG A 151 -4.85 6.40 -8.08
N THR A 152 -4.00 5.40 -8.21
CA THR A 152 -2.58 5.60 -8.50
C THR A 152 -2.37 6.40 -9.79
N ASN A 153 -3.14 6.08 -10.84
CA ASN A 153 -2.99 6.73 -12.14
C ASN A 153 -3.46 8.19 -12.10
N MET A 154 -4.60 8.46 -11.49
CA MET A 154 -5.11 9.83 -11.30
C MET A 154 -4.20 10.65 -10.38
N TRP A 155 -3.62 10.01 -9.35
CA TRP A 155 -2.66 10.66 -8.48
C TRP A 155 -1.49 11.23 -9.26
N TYR A 156 -0.86 10.39 -10.09
CA TYR A 156 0.27 10.83 -10.90
C TYR A 156 -0.12 11.79 -12.02
N ALA A 157 -1.33 11.66 -12.59
CA ALA A 157 -1.86 12.65 -13.52
C ALA A 157 -2.08 14.03 -12.85
N ALA A 158 -2.52 14.06 -11.59
CA ALA A 158 -2.63 15.29 -10.83
C ALA A 158 -1.25 15.93 -10.62
N LEU A 159 -0.25 15.18 -10.19
CA LEU A 159 1.12 15.69 -10.04
C LEU A 159 1.69 16.19 -11.37
N HIS A 160 1.46 15.48 -12.47
CA HIS A 160 1.89 15.86 -13.81
C HIS A 160 1.25 17.17 -14.28
N THR A 161 -0.03 17.37 -13.98
CA THR A 161 -0.78 18.61 -14.34
C THR A 161 -0.64 19.72 -13.31
N GLY A 162 0.21 19.55 -12.29
CA GLY A 162 0.45 20.55 -11.24
C GLY A 162 -0.71 20.72 -10.25
N GLN A 163 -1.59 19.73 -10.14
CA GLN A 163 -2.72 19.73 -9.21
C GLN A 163 -2.44 18.91 -7.95
N SER A 164 -3.16 19.24 -6.86
CA SER A 164 -3.13 18.41 -5.66
C SER A 164 -3.95 17.13 -5.86
N PRO A 165 -3.40 15.93 -5.61
CA PRO A 165 -4.15 14.67 -5.75
C PRO A 165 -5.39 14.58 -4.84
N ASN A 166 -5.39 15.27 -3.71
CA ASN A 166 -6.53 15.33 -2.78
C ASN A 166 -7.47 16.53 -3.03
N ASN A 167 -7.24 17.28 -4.10
CA ASN A 167 -8.09 18.40 -4.51
C ASN A 167 -7.85 18.72 -6.00
N MET A 168 -8.29 17.82 -6.87
CA MET A 168 -8.20 17.99 -8.31
C MET A 168 -9.33 18.92 -8.80
N THR A 169 -9.00 20.15 -9.14
CA THR A 169 -9.98 21.17 -9.55
C THR A 169 -10.26 21.16 -11.05
N ASP A 170 -9.34 20.64 -11.87
CA ASP A 170 -9.52 20.46 -13.30
C ASP A 170 -9.45 18.99 -13.68
N LEU A 171 -10.54 18.29 -13.46
CA LEU A 171 -10.69 16.87 -13.84
C LEU A 171 -10.58 16.65 -15.35
N LYS A 172 -10.92 17.67 -16.20
CA LYS A 172 -10.78 17.56 -17.65
C LYS A 172 -9.31 17.41 -18.05
N ALA A 173 -8.42 18.18 -17.43
CA ALA A 173 -6.98 18.05 -17.64
C ALA A 173 -6.45 16.70 -17.15
N ILE A 174 -6.93 16.18 -16.00
CA ILE A 174 -6.57 14.85 -15.49
C ILE A 174 -6.91 13.75 -16.49
N TRP A 175 -8.15 13.75 -16.99
CA TRP A 175 -8.59 12.73 -17.95
C TRP A 175 -7.89 12.86 -19.31
N ALA A 176 -7.56 14.07 -19.75
CA ALA A 176 -6.77 14.29 -20.95
C ALA A 176 -5.33 13.74 -20.79
N ALA A 177 -4.68 14.02 -19.66
CA ALA A 177 -3.35 13.50 -19.36
C ALA A 177 -3.35 11.97 -19.33
N LEU A 178 -4.36 11.34 -18.73
CA LEU A 178 -4.47 9.87 -18.70
C LEU A 178 -4.67 9.25 -20.08
N ARG A 179 -5.44 9.88 -20.98
CA ARG A 179 -5.57 9.43 -22.38
C ARG A 179 -4.24 9.57 -23.13
N GLU A 180 -3.51 10.67 -22.95
CA GLU A 180 -2.18 10.84 -23.53
C GLU A 180 -1.24 9.74 -23.02
N GLN A 181 -1.18 9.52 -21.72
CA GLN A 181 -0.37 8.50 -21.09
C GLN A 181 -0.69 7.11 -21.65
N ARG A 182 -1.99 6.78 -21.80
CA ARG A 182 -2.43 5.48 -22.35
C ARG A 182 -1.78 5.19 -23.70
N GLY A 183 -1.62 6.20 -24.55
CA GLY A 183 -0.97 6.09 -25.87
C GLY A 183 0.55 5.81 -25.80
N LEU A 184 1.17 6.01 -24.65
CA LEU A 184 2.60 5.78 -24.39
C LEU A 184 2.86 4.44 -23.71
N MET A 185 1.85 3.85 -23.04
CA MET A 185 2.01 2.65 -22.21
C MET A 185 2.30 1.40 -23.05
N LYS A 186 3.24 0.60 -22.58
CA LYS A 186 3.44 -0.80 -22.97
C LYS A 186 2.43 -1.69 -22.29
N LYS A 187 2.26 -1.50 -20.98
CA LYS A 187 1.46 -2.42 -20.13
C LYS A 187 0.90 -1.72 -18.90
N TYR A 188 -0.34 -2.05 -18.57
CA TYR A 188 -0.87 -1.92 -17.22
C TYR A 188 -0.69 -3.25 -16.50
N TRP A 189 0.22 -3.30 -15.52
CA TRP A 189 0.50 -4.53 -14.78
C TRP A 189 -0.56 -4.77 -13.69
N SER A 190 -0.76 -6.05 -13.33
CA SER A 190 -1.86 -6.52 -12.49
C SER A 190 -1.41 -7.13 -11.17
N SER A 191 -0.10 -7.31 -10.96
CA SER A 191 0.45 -7.87 -9.73
C SER A 191 1.89 -7.39 -9.49
N GLY A 192 2.33 -7.47 -8.22
CA GLY A 192 3.72 -7.17 -7.87
C GLY A 192 4.73 -8.07 -8.57
N ALA A 193 4.38 -9.33 -8.82
CA ALA A 193 5.23 -10.26 -9.56
C ALA A 193 5.38 -9.84 -11.03
N GLU A 194 4.29 -9.44 -11.68
CA GLU A 194 4.32 -8.93 -13.06
C GLU A 194 5.13 -7.63 -13.16
N LEU A 195 4.96 -6.70 -12.21
CA LEU A 195 5.76 -5.49 -12.12
C LEU A 195 7.26 -5.80 -12.08
N MET A 196 7.67 -6.70 -11.18
CA MET A 196 9.07 -7.08 -11.02
C MET A 196 9.63 -7.74 -12.30
N SER A 197 8.88 -8.66 -12.91
CA SER A 197 9.26 -9.31 -14.16
C SER A 197 9.46 -8.31 -15.30
N LEU A 198 8.52 -7.39 -15.51
CA LEU A 198 8.60 -6.37 -16.57
C LEU A 198 9.82 -5.46 -16.43
N LEU A 199 10.16 -5.07 -15.20
CA LEU A 199 11.34 -4.25 -14.90
C LEU A 199 12.63 -5.04 -15.04
N ALA A 200 12.72 -6.24 -14.46
CA ALA A 200 13.90 -7.10 -14.49
C ALA A 200 14.30 -7.47 -15.91
N ASN A 201 13.33 -7.80 -16.76
CA ASN A 201 13.54 -8.16 -18.16
C ASN A 201 13.76 -6.95 -19.10
N GLY A 202 13.63 -5.70 -18.60
CA GLY A 202 13.75 -4.50 -19.43
C GLY A 202 12.64 -4.35 -20.46
N GLU A 203 11.49 -4.95 -20.23
CA GLU A 203 10.31 -4.77 -21.10
C GLU A 203 9.74 -3.37 -20.98
N ILE A 204 9.76 -2.82 -19.77
CA ILE A 204 9.44 -1.42 -19.45
C ILE A 204 10.65 -0.73 -18.84
N PHE A 205 10.79 0.58 -19.10
CA PHE A 205 11.89 1.39 -18.61
C PHE A 205 11.47 2.33 -17.48
N ALA A 206 10.19 2.71 -17.38
CA ALA A 206 9.67 3.43 -16.23
C ALA A 206 8.22 3.05 -15.96
N THR A 207 7.84 3.07 -14.69
CA THR A 207 6.48 2.73 -14.23
C THR A 207 6.25 3.28 -12.82
N VAL A 208 5.00 3.51 -12.44
CA VAL A 208 4.67 3.56 -11.01
C VAL A 208 5.06 2.23 -10.37
N ALA A 209 5.55 2.27 -9.14
CA ALA A 209 5.99 1.05 -8.47
C ALA A 209 5.90 1.16 -6.96
N TRP A 210 5.57 0.08 -6.31
CA TRP A 210 5.60 -0.04 -4.86
C TRP A 210 7.04 -0.12 -4.36
N SER A 211 7.39 0.70 -3.38
CA SER A 211 8.75 0.87 -2.87
C SER A 211 9.44 -0.44 -2.48
N GLY A 212 8.73 -1.36 -1.82
CA GLY A 212 9.30 -2.65 -1.41
C GLY A 212 9.63 -3.58 -2.58
N ARG A 213 8.86 -3.53 -3.68
CA ARG A 213 9.16 -4.33 -4.89
C ARG A 213 10.41 -3.81 -5.59
N VAL A 214 10.59 -2.49 -5.59
CA VAL A 214 11.82 -1.88 -6.14
C VAL A 214 13.03 -2.23 -5.27
N ALA A 215 12.89 -2.15 -3.95
CA ALA A 215 13.95 -2.54 -3.02
C ALA A 215 14.38 -4.00 -3.22
N ALA A 216 13.43 -4.93 -3.46
CA ALA A 216 13.75 -6.31 -3.77
C ALA A 216 14.56 -6.44 -5.06
N LEU A 217 14.15 -5.80 -6.15
CA LEU A 217 14.90 -5.80 -7.42
C LEU A 217 16.30 -5.22 -7.27
N GLN A 218 16.46 -4.17 -6.47
CA GLN A 218 17.78 -3.58 -6.19
C GLN A 218 18.69 -4.55 -5.41
N GLN A 219 18.11 -5.28 -4.43
CA GLN A 219 18.86 -6.31 -3.67
C GLN A 219 19.28 -7.49 -4.55
N GLU A 220 18.48 -7.83 -5.57
CA GLU A 220 18.81 -8.83 -6.60
C GLU A 220 19.85 -8.33 -7.63
N GLY A 221 20.27 -7.06 -7.53
CA GLY A 221 21.29 -6.46 -8.40
C GLY A 221 20.74 -5.92 -9.73
N HIS A 222 19.42 -5.80 -9.88
CA HIS A 222 18.85 -5.19 -11.08
C HIS A 222 19.12 -3.67 -11.13
N PRO A 223 19.39 -3.11 -12.33
CA PRO A 223 19.70 -1.69 -12.50
C PRO A 223 18.43 -0.81 -12.45
N ILE A 224 17.76 -0.82 -11.31
CA ILE A 224 16.50 -0.11 -11.10
C ILE A 224 16.71 1.03 -10.11
N GLY A 225 16.41 2.26 -10.53
CA GLY A 225 16.32 3.43 -9.69
C GLY A 225 14.89 3.61 -9.15
N TYR A 226 14.77 4.32 -8.05
CA TYR A 226 13.47 4.69 -7.45
C TYR A 226 13.40 6.19 -7.23
N LEU A 227 12.31 6.79 -7.64
CA LEU A 227 12.04 8.22 -7.50
C LEU A 227 10.75 8.43 -6.69
N SER A 228 10.85 9.25 -5.65
CA SER A 228 9.69 9.73 -4.86
C SER A 228 9.57 11.24 -5.07
N PRO A 229 8.92 11.71 -6.15
CA PRO A 229 8.72 13.14 -6.35
C PRO A 229 7.84 13.73 -5.24
N LYS A 230 7.95 15.05 -5.02
CA LYS A 230 7.10 15.72 -4.03
C LYS A 230 5.62 15.38 -4.27
N GLY A 231 4.94 14.94 -3.25
CA GLY A 231 3.54 14.51 -3.33
C GLY A 231 3.36 13.04 -3.72
N THR A 232 4.42 12.23 -3.72
CA THR A 232 4.33 10.78 -3.95
C THR A 232 3.24 10.16 -3.09
N TYR A 233 2.45 9.27 -3.70
CA TYR A 233 1.39 8.54 -3.01
C TYR A 233 1.97 7.66 -1.92
N SER A 234 1.60 7.94 -0.68
CA SER A 234 1.96 7.16 0.50
C SER A 234 0.75 6.40 1.01
N TRP A 235 0.98 5.22 1.56
CA TRP A 235 -0.07 4.36 2.10
C TRP A 235 0.42 3.67 3.36
N MET A 236 -0.52 3.24 4.18
CA MET A 236 -0.31 2.51 5.43
C MET A 236 -1.23 1.30 5.41
N GLU A 237 -0.73 0.16 5.84
CA GLU A 237 -1.50 -1.08 5.85
C GLU A 237 -1.92 -1.47 7.26
N TYR A 238 -3.10 -2.07 7.34
CA TYR A 238 -3.80 -2.33 8.59
C TYR A 238 -4.32 -3.76 8.65
N LEU A 239 -4.29 -4.33 9.84
CA LEU A 239 -5.00 -5.56 10.18
C LEU A 239 -6.30 -5.19 10.89
N PHE A 240 -7.40 -5.27 10.18
CA PHE A 240 -8.73 -4.86 10.61
C PHE A 240 -9.50 -6.07 11.14
N VAL A 241 -10.04 -5.99 12.36
CA VAL A 241 -10.81 -7.07 12.97
C VAL A 241 -12.28 -6.95 12.59
N LEU A 242 -12.78 -7.96 11.89
CA LEU A 242 -14.17 -8.03 11.44
C LEU A 242 -15.10 -8.37 12.61
N LYS A 243 -16.29 -7.77 12.59
CA LYS A 243 -17.33 -8.00 13.58
C LYS A 243 -17.73 -9.49 13.61
N GLY A 244 -17.87 -10.03 14.81
CA GLY A 244 -18.17 -11.46 15.04
C GLY A 244 -16.92 -12.35 15.18
N THR A 245 -15.73 -11.78 15.00
CA THR A 245 -14.47 -12.47 15.31
C THR A 245 -14.31 -12.66 16.82
N ASP A 246 -13.72 -13.78 17.23
CA ASP A 246 -13.23 -13.95 18.60
C ASP A 246 -12.15 -12.91 18.88
N LEU A 247 -12.52 -11.88 19.65
CA LEU A 247 -11.64 -10.74 19.93
C LEU A 247 -10.43 -11.13 20.78
N GLU A 248 -10.57 -12.10 21.67
CA GLU A 248 -9.43 -12.54 22.50
C GLU A 248 -8.34 -13.13 21.62
N VAL A 249 -8.71 -14.03 20.72
CA VAL A 249 -7.79 -14.68 19.79
C VAL A 249 -7.21 -13.66 18.80
N ALA A 250 -8.05 -12.81 18.23
CA ALA A 250 -7.60 -11.80 17.28
C ALA A 250 -6.59 -10.84 17.91
N GLN A 251 -6.87 -10.33 19.10
CA GLN A 251 -6.00 -9.39 19.81
C GLN A 251 -4.67 -10.01 20.24
N GLN A 252 -4.64 -11.31 20.55
CA GLN A 252 -3.39 -12.03 20.78
C GLN A 252 -2.49 -12.02 19.54
N LEU A 253 -3.06 -12.31 18.35
CA LEU A 253 -2.31 -12.27 17.11
C LEU A 253 -1.84 -10.85 16.79
N LEU A 254 -2.71 -9.85 16.91
CA LEU A 254 -2.35 -8.45 16.66
C LEU A 254 -1.23 -7.98 17.60
N ASN A 255 -1.31 -8.34 18.88
CA ASN A 255 -0.26 -8.01 19.84
C ASN A 255 1.07 -8.67 19.49
N PHE A 256 1.04 -9.96 19.10
CA PHE A 256 2.23 -10.69 18.67
C PHE A 256 2.88 -10.05 17.44
N MET A 257 2.09 -9.66 16.45
CA MET A 257 2.60 -9.02 15.24
C MET A 257 3.22 -7.64 15.48
N LEU A 258 2.83 -6.96 16.56
CA LEU A 258 3.40 -5.68 16.99
C LEU A 258 4.60 -5.86 17.96
N GLU A 259 4.97 -7.08 18.31
CA GLU A 259 6.24 -7.30 19.01
C GLU A 259 7.41 -6.86 18.13
N PRO A 260 8.38 -6.10 18.67
CA PRO A 260 9.49 -5.61 17.87
C PRO A 260 10.20 -6.68 17.06
N ALA A 261 10.44 -7.85 17.63
CA ALA A 261 11.12 -8.94 16.92
C ALA A 261 10.32 -9.46 15.72
N ALA A 262 9.01 -9.69 15.88
CA ALA A 262 8.14 -10.16 14.82
C ALA A 262 7.94 -9.08 13.74
N ALA A 263 7.63 -7.84 14.14
CA ALA A 263 7.41 -6.73 13.23
C ALA A 263 8.66 -6.40 12.39
N ILE A 264 9.85 -6.43 12.99
CA ILE A 264 11.13 -6.23 12.29
C ILE A 264 11.35 -7.36 11.27
N ALA A 265 11.15 -8.61 11.67
CA ALA A 265 11.38 -9.76 10.78
C ALA A 265 10.40 -9.77 9.60
N VAL A 266 9.12 -9.48 9.83
CA VAL A 266 8.12 -9.31 8.76
C VAL A 266 8.53 -8.17 7.83
N SER A 267 8.89 -7.00 8.38
CA SER A 267 9.35 -5.82 7.63
C SER A 267 10.52 -6.15 6.72
N GLU A 268 11.53 -6.83 7.23
CA GLU A 268 12.71 -7.22 6.45
C GLU A 268 12.39 -8.24 5.35
N GLY A 269 11.44 -9.13 5.59
CA GLY A 269 10.98 -10.12 4.62
C GLY A 269 10.22 -9.50 3.46
N GLN A 270 9.36 -8.53 3.74
CA GLN A 270 8.51 -7.88 2.71
C GLN A 270 9.11 -6.61 2.09
N ASN A 271 10.21 -6.07 2.67
CA ASN A 271 10.89 -4.83 2.28
C ASN A 271 10.04 -3.55 2.43
N TYR A 272 9.21 -3.48 3.47
CA TYR A 272 8.47 -2.27 3.85
C TYR A 272 8.79 -1.90 5.30
N PRO A 273 8.97 -0.60 5.63
CA PRO A 273 9.17 -0.17 7.01
C PRO A 273 8.01 -0.60 7.90
N PRO A 274 8.27 -1.06 9.13
CA PRO A 274 7.23 -1.45 10.07
C PRO A 274 6.49 -0.22 10.62
N SER A 275 5.32 -0.44 11.20
CA SER A 275 4.59 0.59 11.95
C SER A 275 5.26 1.01 13.27
N LEU A 276 6.37 0.37 13.63
CA LEU A 276 7.09 0.67 14.87
C LEU A 276 7.69 2.07 14.87
N ASP A 277 7.53 2.77 15.98
CA ASP A 277 8.07 4.11 16.22
C ASP A 277 9.61 4.04 16.37
N PRO A 278 10.39 4.59 15.42
CA PRO A 278 11.84 4.51 15.44
C PRO A 278 12.47 5.29 16.60
N THR A 279 11.70 6.16 17.26
CA THR A 279 12.15 6.88 18.47
C THR A 279 12.03 6.03 19.73
N LYS A 280 11.28 4.93 19.68
CA LYS A 280 11.04 4.02 20.82
C LYS A 280 11.67 2.65 20.62
N VAL A 281 11.76 2.19 19.37
CA VAL A 281 12.25 0.86 19.02
C VAL A 281 13.50 0.98 18.16
N LYS A 282 14.56 0.29 18.54
CA LYS A 282 15.77 0.21 17.70
C LYS A 282 15.49 -0.65 16.49
N LEU A 283 15.51 -0.04 15.31
CA LEU A 283 15.34 -0.71 14.02
C LEU A 283 16.71 -1.10 13.43
N THR A 284 16.70 -2.01 12.47
CA THR A 284 17.90 -2.48 11.78
C THR A 284 18.35 -1.50 10.71
N GLU A 285 19.62 -1.57 10.31
CA GLU A 285 20.12 -0.77 9.19
C GLU A 285 19.39 -1.07 7.87
N LYS A 286 18.94 -2.32 7.67
CA LYS A 286 18.16 -2.69 6.50
C LYS A 286 16.87 -1.89 6.42
N ILE A 287 16.12 -1.82 7.53
CA ILE A 287 14.87 -1.04 7.61
C ILE A 287 15.13 0.45 7.42
N MET A 288 16.17 0.99 8.07
CA MET A 288 16.51 2.43 7.97
C MET A 288 16.91 2.86 6.54
N LYS A 289 17.28 1.92 5.68
CA LYS A 289 17.61 2.17 4.26
C LYS A 289 16.42 1.97 3.31
N MET A 290 15.26 1.53 3.80
CA MET A 290 14.08 1.32 2.95
C MET A 290 13.52 2.65 2.42
N PRO A 291 13.04 2.70 1.17
CA PRO A 291 12.63 3.96 0.53
C PRO A 291 11.54 4.74 1.25
N ALA A 292 10.66 4.09 1.97
CA ALA A 292 9.54 4.74 2.69
C ALA A 292 9.82 4.88 4.20
N PHE A 293 11.06 4.73 4.66
CA PHE A 293 11.39 4.87 6.07
C PHE A 293 11.41 6.33 6.52
N ASP A 294 10.71 6.63 7.61
CA ASP A 294 10.75 7.94 8.29
C ASP A 294 11.43 7.82 9.65
N PRO A 295 12.65 8.38 9.83
CA PRO A 295 13.38 8.31 11.10
C PRO A 295 12.71 9.09 12.23
N THR A 296 11.76 9.97 11.93
CA THR A 296 11.07 10.79 12.94
C THR A 296 9.82 10.12 13.51
N GLY A 297 9.24 9.16 12.79
CA GLY A 297 7.96 8.54 13.12
C GLY A 297 6.75 9.46 13.01
N LYS A 298 6.93 10.70 12.51
CA LYS A 298 5.86 11.71 12.42
C LYS A 298 5.13 11.67 11.09
N LEU A 299 5.76 11.09 10.06
CA LEU A 299 5.27 11.02 8.66
C LEU A 299 5.00 12.41 8.06
N GLU A 300 5.74 13.44 8.51
CA GLU A 300 5.67 14.78 7.96
C GLU A 300 6.20 14.77 6.51
N GLY A 301 5.40 15.31 5.58
CA GLY A 301 5.74 15.29 4.15
C GLY A 301 5.25 14.06 3.39
N TYR A 302 4.70 13.07 4.06
CA TYR A 302 4.00 11.95 3.43
C TYR A 302 2.59 12.39 3.02
N LEU A 303 2.19 12.07 1.78
CA LEU A 303 0.88 12.44 1.28
C LEU A 303 0.01 11.20 1.13
N PHE A 304 -1.01 11.10 1.98
CA PHE A 304 -2.00 10.04 1.99
C PHE A 304 -3.27 10.45 1.26
N ALA A 305 -4.01 9.47 0.72
CA ALA A 305 -5.31 9.74 0.12
C ALA A 305 -6.32 10.20 1.18
N ASN A 306 -7.01 11.32 0.91
CA ASN A 306 -8.10 11.80 1.77
C ASN A 306 -9.32 10.88 1.61
N PRO A 307 -9.78 10.17 2.66
CA PRO A 307 -10.86 9.20 2.56
C PRO A 307 -12.15 9.79 2.00
N ALA A 308 -12.59 10.94 2.52
CA ALA A 308 -13.84 11.57 2.10
C ALA A 308 -13.81 11.97 0.62
N TYR A 309 -12.69 12.57 0.16
CA TYR A 309 -12.54 13.01 -1.21
C TYR A 309 -12.53 11.83 -2.22
N TRP A 310 -11.75 10.79 -1.94
CA TRP A 310 -11.60 9.66 -2.84
C TRP A 310 -12.81 8.73 -2.85
N ASN A 311 -13.44 8.47 -1.69
CA ASN A 311 -14.63 7.62 -1.60
C ASN A 311 -15.85 8.27 -2.25
N ALA A 312 -16.01 9.60 -2.14
CA ALA A 312 -17.14 10.31 -2.76
C ALA A 312 -17.15 10.19 -4.30
N ASN A 313 -15.99 9.97 -4.93
CA ASN A 313 -15.85 9.94 -6.38
C ASN A 313 -15.54 8.53 -6.94
N GLN A 314 -15.44 7.53 -6.08
CA GLN A 314 -14.94 6.18 -6.40
C GLN A 314 -15.62 5.57 -7.63
N VAL A 315 -16.95 5.55 -7.68
CA VAL A 315 -17.70 4.85 -8.73
C VAL A 315 -17.48 5.52 -10.09
N GLU A 316 -17.71 6.82 -10.17
CA GLU A 316 -17.56 7.59 -11.42
C GLU A 316 -16.14 7.51 -11.97
N TRP A 317 -15.14 7.64 -11.09
CA TRP A 317 -13.74 7.65 -11.52
C TRP A 317 -13.25 6.27 -11.93
N THR A 318 -13.74 5.20 -11.28
CA THR A 318 -13.44 3.83 -11.71
C THR A 318 -13.97 3.58 -13.12
N GLU A 319 -15.23 3.91 -13.40
CA GLU A 319 -15.82 3.71 -14.74
C GLU A 319 -15.08 4.49 -15.84
N LYS A 320 -14.73 5.75 -15.57
CA LYS A 320 -13.97 6.57 -16.53
C LYS A 320 -12.57 6.01 -16.78
N TRP A 321 -11.90 5.62 -15.70
CA TRP A 321 -10.58 5.00 -15.80
C TRP A 321 -10.60 3.71 -16.61
N ASP A 322 -11.55 2.82 -16.35
CA ASP A 322 -11.65 1.54 -17.06
C ASP A 322 -11.86 1.74 -18.58
N ARG A 323 -12.63 2.73 -18.97
CA ARG A 323 -12.77 3.12 -20.40
C ARG A 323 -11.43 3.59 -20.96
N ILE A 324 -10.73 4.50 -20.31
CA ILE A 324 -9.42 4.99 -20.78
C ILE A 324 -8.41 3.84 -20.86
N LYS A 325 -8.34 3.00 -19.84
CA LYS A 325 -7.46 1.83 -19.83
C LYS A 325 -7.74 0.88 -21.00
N ALA A 326 -9.01 0.69 -21.35
CA ALA A 326 -9.44 -0.11 -22.48
C ALA A 326 -9.15 0.57 -23.85
N GLY A 327 -8.86 1.87 -23.87
CA GLY A 327 -8.58 2.62 -25.11
C GLY A 327 -9.82 3.29 -25.72
N SER A 328 -10.87 3.53 -24.88
CA SER A 328 -12.13 4.18 -25.30
C SER A 328 -12.17 5.64 -24.87
#